data_b57fe60b11e6ae00d1cbbeb3d38b8998
#
_entry.id   b57fe60b11e6ae00d1cbbeb3d38b8998
#
_cell.length_a   1.000
_cell.length_b   1.000
_cell.length_c   1.000
_cell.angle_alpha   90.00
_cell.angle_beta   90.00
_cell.angle_gamma   90.00
#
_symmetry.space_group_name_H-M   'P 1'
#
loop_
_entity.id
_entity.type
_entity.pdbx_description
1 polymer ?
#
loop_
_entity_poly.entity_id
_entity_poly.type
_entity_poly.pdbx_seq_one_letter_code
_entity_poly.pdbx_strand_id
1 'polypeptide(L)'
;MLKNKVIYLLLFLLFINNQEYLFSQQMDQSEVVKNQKFSVSVDFPETINFHFEGESTKKIEDIKVEFKTGDRKTLQYAYMDIVQKDLNVVGDMEFRISTQGGFIPPGSKITWNLVIYFDDNSKIITSDQNFVLMDTRFDDWELYEDRSINIYYRYSRTRAERLSKECNELLQEMFPIVGNVIDDPITIVLYNNYSEMIGAIRSKSKTSDRELITAGQAFDEASVVLVLAGRNDIGTATHEMMHILVGRATDGSVGLPLWLNEGLAEYANRDKTVSFDHYLDWGIGTNNLKPLKQLIVFPGDPNLTLVSYGQSRSVVNYLIDSFGKQKMELLLLNLSDGQVIDDALFNTYGFNLDGLDSNWREFIGANPYYDKEGEIIVSNQELSNSSDKGSCRSNGLLYILASLLFIYFRGFVNFHSS
;
A
#
# COMPACT_ATOMS: atom_id res chain seq x y z
N MET A 1 -33.30 16.45 52.76
CA MET A 1 -33.53 15.58 51.57
C MET A 1 -34.21 16.24 50.39
N LEU A 2 -34.75 17.48 50.49
CA LEU A 2 -35.43 18.16 49.35
C LEU A 2 -34.51 19.00 48.46
N LYS A 3 -33.37 19.49 48.98
CA LYS A 3 -32.43 20.34 48.19
C LYS A 3 -31.67 19.60 47.05
N ASN A 4 -31.38 18.32 47.19
CA ASN A 4 -30.64 17.57 46.17
C ASN A 4 -31.52 17.12 44.98
N LYS A 5 -32.84 16.99 45.14
CA LYS A 5 -33.76 16.63 44.04
C LYS A 5 -33.99 17.78 43.07
N VAL A 6 -33.91 19.03 43.52
CA VAL A 6 -34.09 20.22 42.69
C VAL A 6 -32.87 20.43 41.77
N ILE A 7 -31.68 20.13 42.25
CA ILE A 7 -30.44 20.26 41.44
C ILE A 7 -30.37 19.21 40.31
N TYR A 8 -30.83 17.98 40.58
CA TYR A 8 -30.90 16.95 39.52
C TYR A 8 -32.00 17.25 38.46
N LEU A 9 -33.10 17.88 38.85
CA LEU A 9 -34.17 18.28 37.93
C LEU A 9 -33.72 19.44 37.03
N LEU A 10 -32.94 20.40 37.55
CA LEU A 10 -32.36 21.50 36.78
C LEU A 10 -31.25 21.06 35.84
N LEU A 11 -30.41 20.08 36.21
CA LEU A 11 -29.42 19.48 35.33
C LEU A 11 -30.08 18.63 34.23
N PHE A 12 -31.19 17.96 34.53
CA PHE A 12 -31.93 17.19 33.51
C PHE A 12 -32.65 18.09 32.51
N LEU A 13 -33.17 19.25 32.93
CA LEU A 13 -33.78 20.23 32.03
C LEU A 13 -32.74 20.97 31.17
N LEU A 14 -31.51 21.15 31.65
CA LEU A 14 -30.41 21.69 30.83
C LEU A 14 -29.89 20.68 29.79
N PHE A 15 -29.98 19.36 30.05
CA PHE A 15 -29.66 18.33 29.07
C PHE A 15 -30.76 18.18 27.97
N ILE A 16 -32.01 18.38 28.29
CA ILE A 16 -33.11 18.31 27.31
C ILE A 16 -33.05 19.51 26.34
N ASN A 17 -32.69 20.71 26.80
CA ASN A 17 -32.56 21.88 25.93
C ASN A 17 -31.34 21.80 24.96
N ASN A 18 -30.30 21.05 25.26
CA ASN A 18 -29.20 20.84 24.33
C ASN A 18 -29.42 19.77 23.26
N GLN A 19 -30.45 18.91 23.47
CA GLN A 19 -30.82 17.89 22.45
C GLN A 19 -31.78 18.46 21.39
N GLU A 20 -32.62 19.41 21.73
CA GLU A 20 -33.50 20.05 20.73
C GLU A 20 -32.76 20.94 19.75
N TYR A 21 -31.57 21.52 20.13
CA TYR A 21 -30.73 22.29 19.21
C TYR A 21 -29.98 21.43 18.19
N LEU A 22 -29.75 20.14 18.46
CA LEU A 22 -29.12 19.20 17.54
C LEU A 22 -30.12 18.55 16.57
N PHE A 23 -31.41 18.53 16.89
CA PHE A 23 -32.45 17.96 16.03
C PHE A 23 -33.07 18.95 15.03
N SER A 24 -32.86 20.27 15.20
CA SER A 24 -33.46 21.28 14.33
C SER A 24 -32.64 21.65 13.09
N GLN A 25 -31.51 21.00 12.81
CA GLN A 25 -30.68 21.25 11.62
C GLN A 25 -30.60 20.11 10.61
N GLN A 26 -31.32 19.03 10.79
CA GLN A 26 -31.50 18.04 9.73
C GLN A 26 -32.65 18.48 8.83
N MET A 27 -32.43 19.59 8.10
CA MET A 27 -33.31 19.93 6.95
C MET A 27 -33.23 18.76 5.97
N ASP A 28 -34.39 18.34 5.47
CA ASP A 28 -34.48 17.34 4.40
C ASP A 28 -33.60 17.84 3.22
N GLN A 29 -32.46 17.21 3.03
CA GLN A 29 -31.40 17.61 2.08
C GLN A 29 -31.96 17.67 0.64
N SER A 30 -33.07 16.98 0.37
CA SER A 30 -33.74 16.91 -0.94
C SER A 30 -34.46 18.18 -1.34
N GLU A 31 -34.78 19.09 -0.40
CA GLU A 31 -35.57 20.30 -0.70
C GLU A 31 -34.74 21.51 -1.16
N VAL A 32 -33.45 21.62 -0.74
CA VAL A 32 -32.63 22.79 -1.04
C VAL A 32 -31.92 22.67 -2.39
N VAL A 33 -31.40 21.50 -2.70
CA VAL A 33 -30.77 21.22 -3.99
C VAL A 33 -31.48 20.05 -4.66
N LYS A 34 -32.15 20.34 -5.77
CA LYS A 34 -33.00 19.40 -6.53
C LYS A 34 -32.31 19.00 -7.84
N ASN A 35 -32.83 17.94 -8.46
CA ASN A 35 -32.44 17.49 -9.79
C ASN A 35 -30.93 17.27 -9.94
N GLN A 36 -30.27 16.80 -8.85
CA GLN A 36 -28.83 16.58 -8.82
C GLN A 36 -28.42 15.49 -9.81
N LYS A 37 -27.43 15.82 -10.66
CA LYS A 37 -26.77 14.90 -11.57
C LYS A 37 -25.29 14.99 -11.34
N PHE A 38 -24.65 13.84 -11.29
CA PHE A 38 -23.19 13.72 -11.12
C PHE A 38 -22.64 12.91 -12.27
N SER A 39 -21.52 13.33 -12.80
CA SER A 39 -20.73 12.50 -13.69
C SER A 39 -19.24 12.61 -13.38
N VAL A 40 -18.52 11.51 -13.61
CA VAL A 40 -17.08 11.43 -13.47
C VAL A 40 -16.52 10.86 -14.75
N SER A 41 -15.50 11.50 -15.30
CA SER A 41 -14.74 10.96 -16.40
C SER A 41 -13.26 10.90 -16.06
N VAL A 42 -12.56 9.92 -16.61
CA VAL A 42 -11.13 9.72 -16.40
C VAL A 42 -10.42 9.87 -17.71
N ASP A 43 -9.36 10.67 -17.76
CA ASP A 43 -8.39 10.74 -18.83
C ASP A 43 -7.04 10.25 -18.30
N PHE A 44 -6.87 8.93 -18.29
CA PHE A 44 -5.68 8.30 -17.71
C PHE A 44 -4.46 8.44 -18.66
N PRO A 45 -3.28 8.80 -18.15
CA PRO A 45 -2.89 8.92 -16.73
C PRO A 45 -2.99 10.35 -16.15
N GLU A 46 -3.68 11.28 -16.80
CA GLU A 46 -3.58 12.70 -16.49
C GLU A 46 -4.58 13.18 -15.45
N THR A 47 -5.90 12.96 -15.67
CA THR A 47 -6.94 13.63 -14.89
C THR A 47 -8.14 12.74 -14.52
N ILE A 48 -8.80 13.11 -13.42
CA ILE A 48 -10.18 12.76 -13.09
C ILE A 48 -10.99 14.05 -13.16
N ASN A 49 -12.07 14.04 -13.94
CA ASN A 49 -12.95 15.20 -14.11
C ASN A 49 -14.28 14.90 -13.43
N PHE A 50 -14.65 15.74 -12.48
CA PHE A 50 -15.93 15.67 -11.78
C PHE A 50 -16.85 16.78 -12.30
N HIS A 51 -18.08 16.42 -12.59
CA HIS A 51 -19.09 17.35 -13.07
C HIS A 51 -20.36 17.22 -12.21
N PHE A 52 -20.95 18.37 -11.90
CA PHE A 52 -22.20 18.49 -11.14
C PHE A 52 -23.18 19.41 -11.85
N GLU A 53 -24.42 18.97 -11.95
CA GLU A 53 -25.58 19.79 -12.33
C GLU A 53 -26.68 19.68 -11.27
N GLY A 54 -27.35 20.78 -10.97
CA GLY A 54 -28.47 20.78 -10.03
C GLY A 54 -29.23 22.09 -10.03
N GLU A 55 -30.31 22.12 -9.26
CA GLU A 55 -31.11 23.32 -9.02
C GLU A 55 -31.08 23.68 -7.53
N SER A 56 -30.69 24.88 -7.19
CA SER A 56 -30.64 25.37 -5.81
C SER A 56 -31.49 26.60 -5.60
N THR A 57 -32.31 26.58 -4.53
CA THR A 57 -33.05 27.72 -4.08
C THR A 57 -32.25 28.71 -3.25
N LYS A 58 -31.07 28.29 -2.79
CA LYS A 58 -30.08 29.11 -2.09
C LYS A 58 -28.90 29.43 -3.01
N LYS A 59 -28.23 30.53 -2.71
CA LYS A 59 -26.95 30.83 -3.36
C LYS A 59 -25.88 29.87 -2.84
N ILE A 60 -25.23 29.16 -3.76
CA ILE A 60 -24.07 28.31 -3.46
C ILE A 60 -22.81 29.20 -3.44
N GLU A 61 -22.02 29.08 -2.40
CA GLU A 61 -20.74 29.75 -2.24
C GLU A 61 -19.63 28.90 -2.82
N ASP A 62 -19.57 27.60 -2.43
CA ASP A 62 -18.58 26.65 -2.89
C ASP A 62 -19.15 25.23 -3.01
N ILE A 63 -18.60 24.43 -3.92
CA ILE A 63 -18.79 22.99 -3.99
C ILE A 63 -17.42 22.34 -3.87
N LYS A 64 -17.23 21.54 -2.81
CA LYS A 64 -16.02 20.78 -2.56
C LYS A 64 -16.25 19.32 -2.91
N VAL A 65 -15.41 18.75 -3.76
CA VAL A 65 -15.33 17.29 -3.96
C VAL A 65 -14.40 16.73 -2.90
N GLU A 66 -14.88 15.78 -2.11
CA GLU A 66 -14.06 14.97 -1.21
C GLU A 66 -14.00 13.55 -1.75
N PHE A 67 -12.80 12.96 -1.82
CA PHE A 67 -12.66 11.59 -2.29
C PHE A 67 -11.54 10.84 -1.58
N LYS A 68 -11.69 9.52 -1.56
CA LYS A 68 -10.78 8.57 -0.95
C LYS A 68 -10.40 7.50 -1.97
N THR A 69 -9.13 7.13 -2.02
CA THR A 69 -8.60 6.07 -2.89
C THR A 69 -8.37 4.80 -2.07
N GLY A 70 -9.10 3.72 -2.38
CA GLY A 70 -8.97 2.42 -1.71
C GLY A 70 -9.00 2.56 -0.18
N ASP A 71 -8.01 1.96 0.48
CA ASP A 71 -7.89 1.92 1.95
C ASP A 71 -7.17 3.13 2.54
N ARG A 72 -6.84 4.15 1.73
CA ARG A 72 -6.17 5.37 2.24
C ARG A 72 -6.91 5.96 3.43
N LYS A 73 -6.16 6.27 4.50
CA LYS A 73 -6.69 6.98 5.67
C LYS A 73 -6.91 8.46 5.41
N THR A 74 -6.22 9.03 4.41
CA THR A 74 -6.29 10.46 4.08
C THR A 74 -7.36 10.74 3.05
N LEU A 75 -8.21 11.71 3.36
CA LEU A 75 -9.18 12.27 2.43
C LEU A 75 -8.49 13.32 1.54
N GLN A 76 -8.69 13.22 0.23
CA GLN A 76 -8.27 14.23 -0.75
C GLN A 76 -9.47 15.12 -1.05
N TYR A 77 -9.23 16.39 -1.35
CA TYR A 77 -10.30 17.30 -1.74
C TYR A 77 -9.85 18.37 -2.73
N ALA A 78 -10.80 18.87 -3.51
CA ALA A 78 -10.64 20.07 -4.32
C ALA A 78 -11.99 20.78 -4.49
N TYR A 79 -11.96 22.07 -4.84
CA TYR A 79 -13.17 22.84 -5.08
C TYR A 79 -13.51 22.88 -6.57
N MET A 80 -14.81 22.87 -6.88
CA MET A 80 -15.32 23.00 -8.23
C MET A 80 -15.32 24.47 -8.68
N ASP A 81 -15.07 24.72 -9.94
CA ASP A 81 -15.42 25.97 -10.59
C ASP A 81 -16.93 25.96 -10.83
N ILE A 82 -17.68 26.86 -10.17
CA ILE A 82 -19.13 26.86 -10.17
C ILE A 82 -19.70 28.06 -10.96
N VAL A 83 -20.78 27.78 -11.67
CA VAL A 83 -21.63 28.78 -12.32
C VAL A 83 -23.06 28.58 -11.86
N GLN A 84 -23.65 29.60 -11.19
CA GLN A 84 -25.05 29.61 -10.83
C GLN A 84 -25.81 30.69 -11.59
N LYS A 85 -26.85 30.31 -12.33
CA LYS A 85 -27.77 31.20 -13.03
C LYS A 85 -29.21 30.88 -12.58
N ASP A 86 -29.82 31.85 -11.91
CA ASP A 86 -31.11 31.64 -11.27
C ASP A 86 -31.05 30.42 -10.30
N LEU A 87 -31.85 29.41 -10.56
CA LEU A 87 -31.84 28.17 -9.78
C LEU A 87 -30.82 27.15 -10.27
N ASN A 88 -30.34 27.24 -11.54
CA ASN A 88 -29.48 26.25 -12.15
C ASN A 88 -28.04 26.45 -11.72
N VAL A 89 -27.40 25.37 -11.29
CA VAL A 89 -26.00 25.33 -10.87
C VAL A 89 -25.27 24.28 -11.69
N VAL A 90 -24.11 24.66 -12.18
CA VAL A 90 -23.15 23.76 -12.84
C VAL A 90 -21.81 23.92 -12.14
N GLY A 91 -21.14 22.82 -11.84
CA GLY A 91 -19.82 22.79 -11.24
C GLY A 91 -18.91 21.80 -11.96
N ASP A 92 -17.69 22.21 -12.23
CA ASP A 92 -16.66 21.38 -12.85
C ASP A 92 -15.37 21.39 -12.04
N MET A 93 -14.69 20.24 -11.95
CA MET A 93 -13.41 20.13 -11.27
C MET A 93 -12.53 19.11 -11.99
N GLU A 94 -11.30 19.52 -12.33
CA GLU A 94 -10.25 18.67 -12.84
C GLU A 94 -9.25 18.33 -11.73
N PHE A 95 -9.06 17.06 -11.44
CA PHE A 95 -8.05 16.58 -10.51
C PHE A 95 -6.92 15.86 -11.26
N ARG A 96 -5.68 16.35 -11.10
CA ARG A 96 -4.50 15.78 -11.75
C ARG A 96 -3.95 14.60 -10.98
N ILE A 97 -3.91 13.42 -11.61
CA ILE A 97 -3.45 12.17 -11.01
C ILE A 97 -2.01 11.80 -11.41
N SER A 98 -1.42 12.47 -12.39
CA SER A 98 -0.05 12.22 -12.87
C SER A 98 1.05 12.87 -12.02
N THR A 99 0.69 13.65 -11.01
CA THR A 99 1.66 14.36 -10.16
C THR A 99 2.41 13.41 -9.21
N GLN A 100 3.64 13.77 -8.86
CA GLN A 100 4.53 12.94 -8.03
C GLN A 100 3.95 12.54 -6.67
N GLY A 101 3.03 13.33 -6.11
CA GLY A 101 2.31 13.05 -4.85
C GLY A 101 0.88 12.56 -5.01
N GLY A 102 0.32 12.61 -6.24
CA GLY A 102 -1.09 12.34 -6.52
C GLY A 102 -1.34 11.14 -7.44
N PHE A 103 -0.31 10.34 -7.74
CA PHE A 103 -0.51 9.19 -8.63
C PHE A 103 -1.53 8.20 -8.05
N ILE A 104 -2.56 7.91 -8.86
CA ILE A 104 -3.59 6.92 -8.55
C ILE A 104 -3.48 5.82 -9.61
N PRO A 105 -3.18 4.56 -9.22
CA PRO A 105 -3.03 3.47 -10.17
C PRO A 105 -4.38 3.05 -10.76
N PRO A 106 -4.42 2.56 -12.01
CA PRO A 106 -5.62 1.95 -12.57
C PRO A 106 -6.02 0.72 -11.76
N GLY A 107 -7.32 0.48 -11.62
CA GLY A 107 -7.90 -0.52 -10.73
C GLY A 107 -8.28 0.03 -9.35
N SER A 108 -7.93 1.29 -9.04
CA SER A 108 -8.26 1.91 -7.77
C SER A 108 -9.75 2.17 -7.63
N LYS A 109 -10.33 1.74 -6.51
CA LYS A 109 -11.69 2.13 -6.08
C LYS A 109 -11.64 3.55 -5.54
N ILE A 110 -12.44 4.44 -6.10
CA ILE A 110 -12.60 5.82 -5.65
C ILE A 110 -13.97 5.96 -5.00
N THR A 111 -13.99 6.35 -3.74
CA THR A 111 -15.21 6.74 -3.01
C THR A 111 -15.20 8.25 -2.86
N TRP A 112 -16.26 8.92 -3.27
CA TRP A 112 -16.34 10.39 -3.28
C TRP A 112 -17.72 10.91 -2.96
N ASN A 113 -17.78 12.15 -2.47
CA ASN A 113 -19.01 12.90 -2.26
C ASN A 113 -18.77 14.39 -2.51
N LEU A 114 -19.86 15.16 -2.51
CA LEU A 114 -19.81 16.62 -2.55
C LEU A 114 -20.20 17.22 -1.21
N VAL A 115 -19.48 18.27 -0.82
CA VAL A 115 -19.88 19.17 0.26
C VAL A 115 -20.24 20.51 -0.37
N ILE A 116 -21.53 20.86 -0.35
CA ILE A 116 -22.07 22.07 -0.95
C ILE A 116 -22.23 23.11 0.16
N TYR A 117 -21.53 24.22 0.07
CA TYR A 117 -21.59 25.35 1.01
C TYR A 117 -22.50 26.46 0.46
N PHE A 118 -23.30 27.03 1.33
CA PHE A 118 -24.21 28.14 1.01
C PHE A 118 -23.74 29.43 1.67
N ASP A 119 -24.20 30.59 1.13
CA ASP A 119 -23.86 31.93 1.61
C ASP A 119 -24.39 32.25 3.03
N ASP A 120 -25.27 31.43 3.56
CA ASP A 120 -25.74 31.49 4.95
C ASP A 120 -24.92 30.64 5.93
N ASN A 121 -23.74 30.14 5.52
CA ASN A 121 -22.87 29.21 6.23
C ASN A 121 -23.46 27.83 6.51
N SER A 122 -24.61 27.49 5.94
CA SER A 122 -25.12 26.12 5.97
C SER A 122 -24.42 25.26 4.92
N LYS A 123 -24.44 23.94 5.09
CA LYS A 123 -23.86 22.99 4.12
C LYS A 123 -24.71 21.74 3.98
N ILE A 124 -24.58 21.10 2.83
CA ILE A 124 -25.11 19.76 2.53
C ILE A 124 -23.95 18.86 2.15
N ILE A 125 -23.99 17.60 2.59
CA ILE A 125 -23.07 16.54 2.17
C ILE A 125 -23.90 15.52 1.40
N THR A 126 -23.51 15.24 0.15
CA THR A 126 -24.20 14.22 -0.64
C THR A 126 -23.84 12.81 -0.17
N SER A 127 -24.62 11.82 -0.56
CA SER A 127 -24.26 10.41 -0.32
C SER A 127 -23.01 10.04 -1.09
N ASP A 128 -22.23 9.12 -0.52
CA ASP A 128 -21.03 8.58 -1.16
C ASP A 128 -21.36 7.90 -2.49
N GLN A 129 -20.54 8.19 -3.49
CA GLN A 129 -20.54 7.59 -4.80
C GLN A 129 -19.24 6.79 -4.99
N ASN A 130 -19.28 5.76 -5.82
CA ASN A 130 -18.10 4.93 -6.07
C ASN A 130 -17.90 4.73 -7.57
N PHE A 131 -16.63 4.70 -7.99
CA PHE A 131 -16.24 4.20 -9.30
C PHE A 131 -14.86 3.56 -9.20
N VAL A 132 -14.48 2.79 -10.22
CA VAL A 132 -13.13 2.27 -10.36
C VAL A 132 -12.40 3.09 -11.42
N LEU A 133 -11.26 3.66 -11.03
CA LEU A 133 -10.40 4.37 -11.96
C LEU A 133 -9.69 3.34 -12.83
N MET A 134 -9.94 3.37 -14.14
CA MET A 134 -9.31 2.45 -15.09
C MET A 134 -8.39 3.20 -16.06
N ASP A 135 -7.50 2.43 -16.67
CA ASP A 135 -6.64 2.92 -17.74
C ASP A 135 -7.46 3.14 -19.03
N THR A 136 -7.91 4.37 -19.23
CA THR A 136 -8.78 4.75 -20.37
C THR A 136 -8.06 4.84 -21.71
N ARG A 137 -6.75 4.55 -21.77
CA ARG A 137 -6.04 4.35 -23.05
C ARG A 137 -6.53 3.08 -23.77
N PHE A 138 -7.27 2.23 -23.05
CA PHE A 138 -7.87 0.99 -23.56
C PHE A 138 -9.33 0.93 -23.12
N ASP A 139 -10.22 0.52 -24.03
CA ASP A 139 -11.67 0.46 -23.84
C ASP A 139 -12.20 -0.99 -23.69
N ASP A 140 -11.33 -1.98 -23.76
CA ASP A 140 -11.66 -3.41 -23.81
C ASP A 140 -11.33 -4.16 -22.49
N TRP A 141 -11.33 -3.47 -21.36
CA TRP A 141 -11.16 -4.09 -20.06
C TRP A 141 -12.37 -4.97 -19.68
N GLU A 142 -12.09 -6.20 -19.29
CA GLU A 142 -13.04 -7.13 -18.68
C GLU A 142 -12.68 -7.34 -17.22
N LEU A 143 -13.68 -7.64 -16.38
CA LEU A 143 -13.52 -7.93 -14.97
C LEU A 143 -13.80 -9.42 -14.70
N TYR A 144 -12.89 -10.06 -13.98
CA TYR A 144 -13.09 -11.35 -13.36
C TYR A 144 -13.06 -11.18 -11.84
N GLU A 145 -14.17 -11.53 -11.19
CA GLU A 145 -14.33 -11.43 -9.73
C GLU A 145 -14.41 -12.83 -9.13
N ASP A 146 -13.60 -13.07 -8.10
CA ASP A 146 -13.63 -14.31 -7.34
C ASP A 146 -13.20 -14.08 -5.89
N ARG A 147 -14.14 -14.17 -4.96
CA ARG A 147 -13.93 -14.00 -3.52
C ARG A 147 -13.26 -12.64 -3.19
N SER A 148 -11.97 -12.71 -2.80
CA SER A 148 -11.20 -11.54 -2.36
C SER A 148 -10.28 -10.98 -3.46
N ILE A 149 -10.41 -11.46 -4.71
CA ILE A 149 -9.56 -11.06 -5.82
C ILE A 149 -10.41 -10.57 -6.98
N ASN A 150 -10.15 -9.32 -7.41
CA ASN A 150 -10.69 -8.73 -8.63
C ASN A 150 -9.59 -8.64 -9.67
N ILE A 151 -9.81 -9.13 -10.90
CA ILE A 151 -8.82 -9.05 -11.96
C ILE A 151 -9.40 -8.32 -13.16
N TYR A 152 -8.86 -7.13 -13.43
CA TYR A 152 -9.08 -6.46 -14.71
C TYR A 152 -8.08 -6.98 -15.72
N TYR A 153 -8.59 -7.50 -16.84
CA TYR A 153 -7.79 -8.12 -17.89
C TYR A 153 -8.31 -7.74 -19.27
N ARG A 154 -7.48 -8.01 -20.28
CA ARG A 154 -7.82 -7.89 -21.69
C ARG A 154 -7.36 -9.19 -22.36
N TYR A 155 -8.13 -9.71 -23.29
CA TYR A 155 -7.85 -10.86 -24.15
C TYR A 155 -7.93 -12.27 -23.53
N SER A 156 -7.53 -12.53 -22.29
CA SER A 156 -7.43 -13.92 -21.82
C SER A 156 -8.11 -14.14 -20.48
N ARG A 157 -9.40 -14.48 -20.53
CA ARG A 157 -10.17 -14.89 -19.35
C ARG A 157 -9.55 -16.08 -18.62
N THR A 158 -9.08 -17.10 -19.35
CA THR A 158 -8.45 -18.29 -18.76
C THR A 158 -7.20 -17.94 -17.94
N ARG A 159 -6.44 -16.91 -18.36
CA ARG A 159 -5.30 -16.41 -17.59
C ARG A 159 -5.75 -15.74 -16.31
N ALA A 160 -6.78 -14.90 -16.38
CA ALA A 160 -7.36 -14.25 -15.20
C ALA A 160 -7.89 -15.31 -14.20
N GLU A 161 -8.62 -16.33 -14.67
CA GLU A 161 -9.12 -17.42 -13.83
C GLU A 161 -7.98 -18.18 -13.12
N ARG A 162 -6.91 -18.51 -13.85
CA ARG A 162 -5.74 -19.18 -13.26
C ARG A 162 -5.06 -18.29 -12.21
N LEU A 163 -4.86 -17.02 -12.54
CA LEU A 163 -4.23 -16.07 -11.65
C LEU A 163 -5.04 -15.85 -10.37
N SER A 164 -6.37 -15.71 -10.51
CA SER A 164 -7.29 -15.59 -9.37
C SER A 164 -7.22 -16.80 -8.45
N LYS A 165 -7.22 -18.01 -9.01
CA LYS A 165 -7.11 -19.25 -8.24
C LYS A 165 -5.83 -19.27 -7.40
N GLU A 166 -4.68 -19.05 -8.00
CA GLU A 166 -3.38 -19.06 -7.31
C GLU A 166 -3.29 -17.97 -6.23
N CYS A 167 -3.83 -16.77 -6.51
CA CYS A 167 -3.88 -15.67 -5.54
C CYS A 167 -4.81 -16.00 -4.36
N ASN A 168 -5.98 -16.57 -4.59
CA ASN A 168 -6.88 -17.01 -3.52
C ASN A 168 -6.27 -18.14 -2.66
N GLU A 169 -5.53 -19.07 -3.27
CA GLU A 169 -4.78 -20.09 -2.53
C GLU A 169 -3.69 -19.46 -1.67
N LEU A 170 -2.95 -18.49 -2.21
CA LEU A 170 -1.95 -17.76 -1.44
C LEU A 170 -2.54 -17.04 -0.21
N LEU A 171 -3.70 -16.40 -0.36
CA LEU A 171 -4.37 -15.74 0.77
C LEU A 171 -4.59 -16.71 1.93
N GLN A 172 -5.03 -17.94 1.65
CA GLN A 172 -5.24 -18.97 2.67
C GLN A 172 -3.92 -19.42 3.32
N GLU A 173 -2.85 -19.55 2.53
CA GLU A 173 -1.54 -19.97 3.02
C GLU A 173 -0.84 -18.91 3.87
N MET A 174 -1.07 -17.61 3.55
CA MET A 174 -0.48 -16.48 4.26
C MET A 174 -1.28 -16.05 5.48
N PHE A 175 -2.54 -16.47 5.62
CA PHE A 175 -3.38 -16.16 6.77
C PHE A 175 -2.68 -16.37 8.13
N PRO A 176 -1.94 -17.47 8.40
CA PRO A 176 -1.23 -17.66 9.67
C PRO A 176 -0.03 -16.72 9.90
N ILE A 177 0.33 -15.91 8.90
CA ILE A 177 1.45 -14.95 8.96
C ILE A 177 0.92 -13.53 9.11
N VAL A 178 -0.09 -13.18 8.30
CA VAL A 178 -0.60 -11.81 8.21
C VAL A 178 -1.90 -11.58 8.97
N GLY A 179 -2.51 -12.64 9.52
CA GLY A 179 -3.82 -12.56 10.16
C GLY A 179 -4.95 -12.34 9.16
N ASN A 180 -6.13 -11.98 9.66
CA ASN A 180 -7.31 -11.70 8.82
C ASN A 180 -7.33 -10.24 8.37
N VAL A 181 -6.58 -9.91 7.34
CA VAL A 181 -6.44 -8.54 6.79
C VAL A 181 -7.18 -8.35 5.46
N ILE A 182 -8.17 -9.20 5.18
CA ILE A 182 -8.93 -9.19 3.91
C ILE A 182 -10.29 -8.58 4.15
N ASP A 183 -10.35 -7.28 4.35
CA ASP A 183 -11.62 -6.55 4.49
C ASP A 183 -12.17 -6.14 3.10
N ASP A 184 -11.31 -5.63 2.22
CA ASP A 184 -11.64 -5.29 0.83
C ASP A 184 -10.88 -6.17 -0.16
N PRO A 185 -11.45 -6.50 -1.34
CA PRO A 185 -10.75 -7.27 -2.37
C PRO A 185 -9.45 -6.61 -2.82
N ILE A 186 -8.45 -7.43 -3.15
CA ILE A 186 -7.25 -6.96 -3.85
C ILE A 186 -7.55 -6.93 -5.34
N THR A 187 -7.26 -5.81 -5.98
CA THR A 187 -7.46 -5.64 -7.43
C THR A 187 -6.15 -5.86 -8.18
N ILE A 188 -6.17 -6.76 -9.15
CA ILE A 188 -5.04 -7.00 -10.07
C ILE A 188 -5.42 -6.43 -11.44
N VAL A 189 -4.54 -5.61 -12.03
CA VAL A 189 -4.69 -5.14 -13.40
C VAL A 189 -3.61 -5.79 -14.26
N LEU A 190 -4.05 -6.64 -15.19
CA LEU A 190 -3.19 -7.50 -16.00
C LEU A 190 -2.91 -6.87 -17.36
N TYR A 191 -1.70 -6.38 -17.55
CA TYR A 191 -1.22 -5.80 -18.82
C TYR A 191 -0.61 -6.87 -19.71
N ASN A 192 -0.89 -6.82 -21.02
CA ASN A 192 -0.44 -7.85 -21.96
C ASN A 192 1.02 -7.72 -22.39
N ASN A 193 1.55 -6.52 -22.34
CA ASN A 193 2.94 -6.23 -22.70
C ASN A 193 3.50 -5.04 -21.92
N TYR A 194 4.82 -4.94 -21.93
CA TYR A 194 5.54 -3.91 -21.17
C TYR A 194 5.24 -2.47 -21.63
N SER A 195 5.03 -2.26 -22.93
CA SER A 195 4.74 -0.91 -23.46
C SER A 195 3.38 -0.37 -23.01
N GLU A 196 2.40 -1.24 -22.79
CA GLU A 196 1.12 -0.88 -22.19
C GLU A 196 1.28 -0.55 -20.71
N MET A 197 1.98 -1.42 -19.96
CA MET A 197 2.14 -1.30 -18.52
C MET A 197 3.00 -0.09 -18.12
N ILE A 198 4.06 0.24 -18.85
CA ILE A 198 4.99 1.32 -18.51
C ILE A 198 4.29 2.68 -18.38
N GLY A 199 3.22 2.92 -19.15
CA GLY A 199 2.42 4.13 -19.04
C GLY A 199 1.43 4.14 -17.86
N ALA A 200 1.30 3.02 -17.15
CA ALA A 200 0.42 2.86 -16.00
C ALA A 200 1.16 2.73 -14.68
N ILE A 201 2.47 2.65 -14.69
CA ILE A 201 3.30 2.61 -13.49
C ILE A 201 3.84 3.99 -13.15
N ARG A 202 4.12 4.22 -11.87
CA ARG A 202 4.74 5.45 -11.42
C ARG A 202 6.09 5.65 -12.11
N SER A 203 6.32 6.81 -12.69
CA SER A 203 7.60 7.15 -13.33
C SER A 203 8.77 6.96 -12.36
N LYS A 204 9.75 6.17 -12.78
CA LYS A 204 11.01 5.94 -12.07
C LYS A 204 12.09 6.89 -12.59
N SER A 205 13.26 6.85 -11.99
CA SER A 205 14.39 7.62 -12.52
C SER A 205 14.80 7.09 -13.89
N LYS A 206 15.26 7.97 -14.80
CA LYS A 206 15.71 7.60 -16.15
C LYS A 206 16.78 6.50 -16.17
N THR A 207 17.55 6.33 -15.09
CA THR A 207 18.55 5.30 -14.96
C THR A 207 17.91 3.93 -14.70
N SER A 208 16.94 3.87 -13.80
CA SER A 208 16.18 2.64 -13.53
C SER A 208 15.40 2.15 -14.76
N ASP A 209 14.78 3.06 -15.52
CA ASP A 209 13.96 2.71 -16.68
C ASP A 209 14.77 2.10 -17.83
N ARG A 210 16.09 2.31 -17.88
CA ARG A 210 16.96 1.77 -18.94
C ARG A 210 17.43 0.35 -18.69
N GLU A 211 17.58 -0.03 -17.45
CA GLU A 211 18.29 -1.27 -17.07
C GLU A 211 17.37 -2.34 -16.54
N LEU A 212 16.14 -1.98 -16.10
CA LEU A 212 15.29 -2.87 -15.34
C LEU A 212 13.85 -2.88 -15.87
N ILE A 213 13.35 -4.07 -16.24
CA ILE A 213 11.95 -4.28 -16.62
C ILE A 213 11.16 -4.55 -15.35
N THR A 214 10.21 -3.67 -15.04
CA THR A 214 9.23 -3.90 -13.97
C THR A 214 8.17 -4.88 -14.48
N ALA A 215 8.07 -6.06 -13.87
CA ALA A 215 7.05 -7.05 -14.20
C ALA A 215 5.79 -6.91 -13.35
N GLY A 216 5.88 -6.25 -12.20
CA GLY A 216 4.76 -5.95 -11.29
C GLY A 216 5.01 -4.69 -10.48
N GLN A 217 3.93 -4.17 -9.88
CA GLN A 217 3.98 -3.10 -8.91
C GLN A 217 2.76 -3.15 -7.98
N ALA A 218 3.01 -3.19 -6.67
CA ALA A 218 1.97 -3.05 -5.66
C ALA A 218 1.73 -1.58 -5.29
N PHE A 219 0.48 -1.28 -4.99
CA PHE A 219 0.02 -0.01 -4.42
C PHE A 219 -0.85 -0.34 -3.21
N ASP A 220 -0.22 -0.50 -2.08
CA ASP A 220 -0.82 -0.96 -0.83
C ASP A 220 -2.02 -0.10 -0.39
N GLU A 221 -1.88 1.22 -0.38
CA GLU A 221 -2.95 2.14 -0.02
C GLU A 221 -4.18 2.09 -0.96
N ALA A 222 -3.98 1.66 -2.22
CA ALA A 222 -5.07 1.49 -3.19
C ALA A 222 -5.58 0.06 -3.25
N SER A 223 -4.89 -0.89 -2.62
CA SER A 223 -5.12 -2.33 -2.72
C SER A 223 -5.09 -2.84 -4.17
N VAL A 224 -4.15 -2.30 -4.96
CA VAL A 224 -4.00 -2.58 -6.39
C VAL A 224 -2.63 -3.15 -6.69
N VAL A 225 -2.61 -4.16 -7.55
CA VAL A 225 -1.41 -4.76 -8.13
C VAL A 225 -1.46 -4.63 -9.64
N LEU A 226 -0.45 -4.04 -10.25
CA LEU A 226 -0.26 -4.08 -11.70
C LEU A 226 0.67 -5.24 -12.05
N VAL A 227 0.29 -6.08 -13.01
CA VAL A 227 1.04 -7.28 -13.41
C VAL A 227 1.23 -7.33 -14.91
N LEU A 228 2.45 -7.60 -15.34
CA LEU A 228 2.76 -7.90 -16.73
C LEU A 228 2.45 -9.38 -17.01
N ALA A 229 1.52 -9.64 -17.91
CA ALA A 229 1.20 -10.99 -18.36
C ALA A 229 2.43 -11.66 -19.00
N GLY A 230 2.71 -12.88 -18.58
CA GLY A 230 3.87 -13.60 -19.08
C GLY A 230 4.00 -15.00 -18.49
N ARG A 231 5.21 -15.55 -18.54
CA ARG A 231 5.52 -16.86 -17.96
C ARG A 231 5.44 -16.84 -16.44
N ASN A 232 5.86 -15.72 -15.83
CA ASN A 232 6.01 -15.56 -14.38
C ASN A 232 4.92 -14.66 -13.77
N ASP A 233 3.79 -14.46 -14.44
CA ASP A 233 2.72 -13.56 -13.98
C ASP A 233 2.13 -13.98 -12.62
N ILE A 234 2.03 -15.29 -12.35
CA ILE A 234 1.58 -15.79 -11.05
C ILE A 234 2.59 -15.42 -9.95
N GLY A 235 3.89 -15.67 -10.18
CA GLY A 235 4.92 -15.34 -9.21
C GLY A 235 4.97 -13.85 -8.94
N THR A 236 4.90 -13.04 -9.99
CA THR A 236 4.82 -11.59 -9.87
C THR A 236 3.59 -11.15 -9.07
N ALA A 237 2.41 -11.64 -9.42
CA ALA A 237 1.18 -11.26 -8.72
C ALA A 237 1.21 -11.64 -7.24
N THR A 238 1.67 -12.85 -6.91
CA THR A 238 1.74 -13.32 -5.51
C THR A 238 2.78 -12.57 -4.69
N HIS A 239 3.89 -12.19 -5.30
CA HIS A 239 4.91 -11.33 -4.69
C HIS A 239 4.34 -9.93 -4.38
N GLU A 240 3.78 -9.25 -5.39
CA GLU A 240 3.22 -7.91 -5.23
C GLU A 240 2.02 -7.90 -4.28
N MET A 241 1.18 -8.93 -4.32
CA MET A 241 0.05 -9.06 -3.41
C MET A 241 0.50 -9.19 -1.96
N MET A 242 1.65 -9.84 -1.70
CA MET A 242 2.18 -9.96 -0.35
C MET A 242 2.56 -8.60 0.24
N HIS A 243 3.03 -7.63 -0.55
CA HIS A 243 3.26 -6.26 -0.08
C HIS A 243 1.98 -5.61 0.46
N ILE A 244 0.84 -5.79 -0.25
CA ILE A 244 -0.46 -5.29 0.22
C ILE A 244 -0.85 -5.96 1.55
N LEU A 245 -0.69 -7.29 1.65
CA LEU A 245 -1.03 -8.03 2.86
C LEU A 245 -0.17 -7.60 4.06
N VAL A 246 1.13 -7.42 3.85
CA VAL A 246 2.05 -6.95 4.88
C VAL A 246 1.73 -5.50 5.27
N GLY A 247 1.45 -4.63 4.29
CA GLY A 247 1.01 -3.26 4.54
C GLY A 247 -0.24 -3.20 5.41
N ARG A 248 -1.24 -4.03 5.12
CA ARG A 248 -2.46 -4.15 5.94
C ARG A 248 -2.16 -4.72 7.34
N ALA A 249 -1.34 -5.78 7.43
CA ALA A 249 -1.00 -6.43 8.69
C ALA A 249 -0.18 -5.52 9.63
N THR A 250 0.54 -4.55 9.09
CA THR A 250 1.34 -3.59 9.84
C THR A 250 0.70 -2.20 9.94
N ASP A 251 -0.54 -2.05 9.47
CA ASP A 251 -1.27 -0.78 9.42
C ASP A 251 -0.48 0.35 8.71
N GLY A 252 0.31 0.00 7.69
CA GLY A 252 1.20 0.92 6.98
C GLY A 252 2.37 1.40 7.84
N SER A 253 2.83 0.60 8.81
CA SER A 253 3.88 0.98 9.76
C SER A 253 5.14 1.46 9.07
N VAL A 254 5.60 2.64 9.48
CA VAL A 254 6.85 3.27 9.04
C VAL A 254 8.08 2.45 9.48
N GLY A 255 7.90 1.55 10.44
CA GLY A 255 8.98 0.72 11.02
C GLY A 255 9.27 -0.58 10.29
N LEU A 256 8.51 -0.91 9.23
CA LEU A 256 8.74 -2.14 8.45
C LEU A 256 10.05 -2.06 7.66
N PRO A 257 11.08 -2.89 7.97
CA PRO A 257 12.33 -2.83 7.22
C PRO A 257 12.18 -3.43 5.82
N LEU A 258 12.94 -2.88 4.86
CA LEU A 258 12.89 -3.34 3.47
C LEU A 258 13.19 -4.84 3.35
N TRP A 259 14.22 -5.36 4.05
CA TRP A 259 14.55 -6.79 4.01
C TRP A 259 13.40 -7.71 4.45
N LEU A 260 12.59 -7.26 5.43
CA LEU A 260 11.45 -8.05 5.92
C LEU A 260 10.30 -8.00 4.90
N ASN A 261 9.99 -6.83 4.38
CA ASN A 261 8.94 -6.65 3.37
C ASN A 261 9.23 -7.46 2.10
N GLU A 262 10.45 -7.31 1.54
CA GLU A 262 10.88 -8.06 0.36
C GLU A 262 11.04 -9.56 0.64
N GLY A 263 11.52 -9.91 1.82
CA GLY A 263 11.67 -11.31 2.23
C GLY A 263 10.33 -12.04 2.33
N LEU A 264 9.30 -11.39 2.85
CA LEU A 264 7.94 -11.93 2.90
C LEU A 264 7.31 -12.01 1.51
N ALA A 265 7.54 -11.02 0.65
CA ALA A 265 7.09 -11.04 -0.74
C ALA A 265 7.74 -12.18 -1.52
N GLU A 266 9.05 -12.41 -1.36
CA GLU A 266 9.75 -13.55 -1.97
C GLU A 266 9.38 -14.90 -1.33
N TYR A 267 8.99 -14.93 -0.06
CA TYR A 267 8.42 -16.13 0.57
C TYR A 267 7.10 -16.54 -0.09
N ALA A 268 6.27 -15.56 -0.41
CA ALA A 268 4.97 -15.75 -1.07
C ALA A 268 5.06 -16.01 -2.57
N ASN A 269 6.18 -15.65 -3.22
CA ASN A 269 6.39 -15.77 -4.65
C ASN A 269 6.24 -17.23 -5.12
N ARG A 270 5.24 -17.52 -5.98
CA ARG A 270 4.96 -18.86 -6.50
C ARG A 270 6.01 -19.34 -7.51
N ASP A 271 6.53 -18.44 -8.31
CA ASP A 271 7.64 -18.72 -9.24
C ASP A 271 8.96 -18.44 -8.54
N LYS A 272 9.39 -19.35 -7.68
CA LYS A 272 10.68 -19.23 -7.00
C LYS A 272 11.78 -19.18 -8.04
N THR A 273 12.25 -17.99 -8.32
CA THR A 273 13.31 -17.75 -9.28
C THR A 273 14.59 -18.40 -8.75
N VAL A 274 15.04 -19.46 -9.39
CA VAL A 274 16.26 -20.22 -9.03
C VAL A 274 17.48 -19.31 -8.85
N SER A 275 17.49 -18.17 -9.55
CA SER A 275 18.57 -17.18 -9.48
C SER A 275 18.80 -16.62 -8.08
N PHE A 276 17.80 -16.42 -7.25
CA PHE A 276 18.00 -15.84 -5.90
C PHE A 276 18.80 -16.75 -4.97
N ASP A 277 18.58 -18.06 -5.02
CA ASP A 277 19.37 -19.02 -4.25
C ASP A 277 20.82 -19.04 -4.76
N HIS A 278 21.01 -19.03 -6.08
CA HIS A 278 22.33 -18.98 -6.69
C HIS A 278 23.09 -17.70 -6.31
N TYR A 279 22.43 -16.54 -6.30
CA TYR A 279 23.05 -15.29 -5.89
C TYR A 279 23.30 -15.24 -4.38
N LEU A 280 22.46 -15.85 -3.56
CA LEU A 280 22.72 -16.02 -2.13
C LEU A 280 23.99 -16.87 -1.91
N ASP A 281 24.09 -18.03 -2.57
CA ASP A 281 25.28 -18.89 -2.51
C ASP A 281 26.54 -18.15 -2.95
N TRP A 282 26.45 -17.38 -4.03
CA TRP A 282 27.56 -16.53 -4.49
C TRP A 282 27.89 -15.46 -3.44
N GLY A 283 26.90 -14.82 -2.83
CA GLY A 283 27.08 -13.83 -1.75
C GLY A 283 27.78 -14.42 -0.52
N ILE A 284 27.42 -15.65 -0.13
CA ILE A 284 28.08 -16.40 0.94
C ILE A 284 29.54 -16.68 0.57
N GLY A 285 29.78 -17.30 -0.60
CA GLY A 285 31.11 -17.72 -1.05
C GLY A 285 32.07 -16.55 -1.27
N THR A 286 31.59 -15.38 -1.60
CA THR A 286 32.37 -14.16 -1.87
C THR A 286 32.36 -13.15 -0.71
N ASN A 287 31.73 -13.48 0.42
CA ASN A 287 31.55 -12.60 1.58
C ASN A 287 30.88 -11.24 1.25
N ASN A 288 29.89 -11.26 0.34
CA ASN A 288 29.17 -10.08 -0.12
C ASN A 288 27.80 -9.88 0.56
N LEU A 289 27.48 -10.69 1.60
CA LEU A 289 26.27 -10.50 2.38
C LEU A 289 26.34 -9.20 3.19
N LYS A 290 25.31 -8.39 3.10
CA LYS A 290 25.19 -7.16 3.91
C LYS A 290 24.65 -7.48 5.30
N PRO A 291 25.05 -6.74 6.36
CA PRO A 291 24.35 -6.80 7.63
C PRO A 291 22.89 -6.39 7.45
N LEU A 292 21.96 -7.05 8.15
CA LEU A 292 20.52 -6.77 8.03
C LEU A 292 20.20 -5.30 8.32
N LYS A 293 20.90 -4.67 9.26
CA LYS A 293 20.77 -3.23 9.56
C LYS A 293 21.14 -2.29 8.41
N GLN A 294 21.83 -2.78 7.39
CA GLN A 294 22.18 -2.01 6.19
C GLN A 294 21.22 -2.30 5.03
N LEU A 295 20.35 -3.32 5.12
CA LEU A 295 19.34 -3.63 4.11
C LEU A 295 18.06 -2.79 4.26
N ILE A 296 18.24 -1.52 4.56
CA ILE A 296 17.18 -0.48 4.52
C ILE A 296 16.99 0.06 3.09
N VAL A 297 18.00 -0.11 2.24
CA VAL A 297 18.00 0.17 0.80
C VAL A 297 18.83 -0.91 0.13
N PHE A 298 18.35 -1.46 -0.98
CA PHE A 298 19.13 -2.42 -1.75
C PHE A 298 20.21 -1.70 -2.59
N PRO A 299 21.37 -2.32 -2.79
CA PRO A 299 22.45 -1.74 -3.59
C PRO A 299 22.01 -1.45 -5.02
N GLY A 300 22.59 -0.41 -5.65
CA GLY A 300 22.34 -0.12 -7.07
C GLY A 300 23.05 -1.07 -8.05
N ASP A 301 24.00 -1.89 -7.58
CA ASP A 301 24.61 -2.95 -8.39
C ASP A 301 23.62 -4.10 -8.60
N PRO A 302 23.34 -4.53 -9.83
CA PRO A 302 22.34 -5.55 -10.12
C PRO A 302 22.59 -6.89 -9.42
N ASN A 303 23.86 -7.36 -9.33
CA ASN A 303 24.18 -8.62 -8.69
C ASN A 303 23.99 -8.54 -7.17
N LEU A 304 24.41 -7.44 -6.56
CA LEU A 304 24.21 -7.20 -5.12
C LEU A 304 22.74 -7.00 -4.77
N THR A 305 21.96 -6.44 -5.68
CA THR A 305 20.50 -6.37 -5.54
C THR A 305 19.89 -7.78 -5.48
N LEU A 306 20.27 -8.67 -6.38
CA LEU A 306 19.79 -10.06 -6.39
C LEU A 306 20.27 -10.85 -5.15
N VAL A 307 21.49 -10.59 -4.67
CA VAL A 307 21.97 -11.10 -3.36
C VAL A 307 21.06 -10.62 -2.24
N SER A 308 20.68 -9.33 -2.24
CA SER A 308 19.82 -8.74 -1.18
C SER A 308 18.44 -9.37 -1.16
N TYR A 309 17.82 -9.66 -2.31
CA TYR A 309 16.57 -10.41 -2.41
C TYR A 309 16.71 -11.84 -1.87
N GLY A 310 17.76 -12.57 -2.29
CA GLY A 310 18.06 -13.92 -1.79
C GLY A 310 18.31 -13.94 -0.29
N GLN A 311 19.04 -12.96 0.22
CA GLN A 311 19.30 -12.77 1.65
C GLN A 311 17.99 -12.52 2.42
N SER A 312 17.15 -11.58 1.97
CA SER A 312 15.88 -11.23 2.59
C SER A 312 14.94 -12.45 2.67
N ARG A 313 14.79 -13.20 1.57
CA ARG A 313 14.01 -14.44 1.54
C ARG A 313 14.57 -15.48 2.51
N SER A 314 15.89 -15.68 2.53
CA SER A 314 16.52 -16.67 3.39
C SER A 314 16.35 -16.34 4.88
N VAL A 315 16.41 -15.07 5.28
CA VAL A 315 16.14 -14.64 6.66
C VAL A 315 14.71 -14.90 7.05
N VAL A 316 13.74 -14.60 6.18
CA VAL A 316 12.31 -14.88 6.45
C VAL A 316 12.03 -16.37 6.54
N ASN A 317 12.62 -17.18 5.63
CA ASN A 317 12.55 -18.64 5.72
C ASN A 317 13.10 -19.15 7.06
N TYR A 318 14.29 -18.67 7.46
CA TYR A 318 14.89 -19.03 8.75
C TYR A 318 13.96 -18.72 9.94
N LEU A 319 13.35 -17.52 9.97
CA LEU A 319 12.43 -17.15 11.04
C LEU A 319 11.17 -18.03 11.07
N ILE A 320 10.59 -18.31 9.90
CA ILE A 320 9.37 -19.12 9.80
C ILE A 320 9.66 -20.60 10.10
N ASP A 321 10.74 -21.16 9.54
CA ASP A 321 11.10 -22.57 9.70
C ASP A 321 11.56 -22.89 11.12
N SER A 322 12.29 -21.97 11.77
CA SER A 322 12.82 -22.17 13.11
C SER A 322 11.83 -21.86 14.22
N PHE A 323 10.93 -20.88 14.02
CA PHE A 323 10.06 -20.35 15.08
C PHE A 323 8.56 -20.43 14.77
N GLY A 324 8.20 -20.77 13.53
CA GLY A 324 6.80 -20.91 13.09
C GLY A 324 6.14 -19.62 12.61
N LYS A 325 5.07 -19.80 11.84
CA LYS A 325 4.28 -18.72 11.22
C LYS A 325 3.66 -17.76 12.25
N GLN A 326 3.22 -18.29 13.39
CA GLN A 326 2.59 -17.48 14.46
C GLN A 326 3.56 -16.47 15.10
N LYS A 327 4.84 -16.81 15.16
CA LYS A 327 5.87 -15.85 15.59
C LYS A 327 6.08 -14.74 14.58
N MET A 328 5.97 -15.03 13.28
CA MET A 328 6.02 -14.00 12.23
C MET A 328 4.79 -13.08 12.32
N GLU A 329 3.59 -13.62 12.55
CA GLU A 329 2.38 -12.83 12.80
C GLU A 329 2.59 -11.89 14.01
N LEU A 330 3.13 -12.41 15.13
CA LEU A 330 3.41 -11.60 16.32
C LEU A 330 4.43 -10.48 16.04
N LEU A 331 5.45 -10.74 15.21
CA LEU A 331 6.40 -9.71 14.78
C LEU A 331 5.69 -8.58 14.01
N LEU A 332 4.81 -8.92 13.06
CA LEU A 332 4.06 -7.94 12.29
C LEU A 332 3.09 -7.13 13.18
N LEU A 333 2.44 -7.78 14.14
CA LEU A 333 1.58 -7.09 15.12
C LEU A 333 2.39 -6.12 16.00
N ASN A 334 3.57 -6.50 16.49
CA ASN A 334 4.43 -5.61 17.26
C ASN A 334 4.86 -4.38 16.43
N LEU A 335 5.13 -4.55 15.14
CA LEU A 335 5.43 -3.45 14.21
C LEU A 335 4.19 -2.57 13.97
N SER A 336 3.01 -3.16 13.85
CA SER A 336 1.73 -2.44 13.73
C SER A 336 1.45 -1.57 14.96
N ASP A 337 1.82 -2.05 16.16
CA ASP A 337 1.73 -1.30 17.42
C ASP A 337 2.79 -0.18 17.53
N GLY A 338 3.60 0.04 16.51
CA GLY A 338 4.58 1.12 16.42
C GLY A 338 5.93 0.81 17.08
N GLN A 339 6.20 -0.46 17.43
CA GLN A 339 7.52 -0.83 17.92
C GLN A 339 8.57 -0.71 16.81
N VAL A 340 9.78 -0.30 17.18
CA VAL A 340 10.93 -0.36 16.26
C VAL A 340 11.39 -1.81 16.08
N ILE A 341 12.03 -2.12 14.97
CA ILE A 341 12.37 -3.51 14.59
C ILE A 341 13.19 -4.25 15.67
N ASP A 342 14.11 -3.59 16.35
CA ASP A 342 14.92 -4.21 17.41
C ASP A 342 14.06 -4.67 18.59
N ASP A 343 13.15 -3.82 19.06
CA ASP A 343 12.23 -4.12 20.16
C ASP A 343 11.21 -5.19 19.73
N ALA A 344 10.67 -5.09 18.52
CA ALA A 344 9.73 -6.06 17.97
C ALA A 344 10.35 -7.46 17.85
N LEU A 345 11.60 -7.56 17.37
CA LEU A 345 12.35 -8.81 17.30
C LEU A 345 12.63 -9.37 18.69
N PHE A 346 13.08 -8.52 19.62
CA PHE A 346 13.37 -8.95 20.99
C PHE A 346 12.12 -9.48 21.69
N ASN A 347 11.01 -8.76 21.58
CA ASN A 347 9.73 -9.16 22.19
C ASN A 347 9.15 -10.45 21.57
N THR A 348 9.44 -10.69 20.29
CA THR A 348 8.92 -11.87 19.57
C THR A 348 9.83 -13.09 19.70
N TYR A 349 11.14 -12.93 19.51
CA TYR A 349 12.09 -14.03 19.36
C TYR A 349 13.15 -14.07 20.46
N GLY A 350 13.33 -13.01 21.26
CA GLY A 350 14.32 -12.93 22.33
C GLY A 350 15.72 -12.43 21.86
N PHE A 351 15.83 -11.92 20.65
CA PHE A 351 17.03 -11.29 20.10
C PHE A 351 16.68 -10.05 19.30
N ASN A 352 17.61 -9.10 19.19
CA ASN A 352 17.52 -7.91 18.36
C ASN A 352 18.00 -8.19 16.91
N LEU A 353 18.12 -7.15 16.09
CA LEU A 353 18.49 -7.29 14.67
C LEU A 353 19.92 -7.82 14.46
N ASP A 354 20.88 -7.41 15.32
CA ASP A 354 22.26 -7.94 15.27
C ASP A 354 22.30 -9.41 15.67
N GLY A 355 21.47 -9.81 16.66
CA GLY A 355 21.27 -11.20 17.05
C GLY A 355 20.62 -12.04 15.96
N LEU A 356 19.63 -11.49 15.27
CA LEU A 356 19.05 -12.15 14.10
C LEU A 356 20.10 -12.38 13.02
N ASP A 357 20.86 -11.34 12.65
CA ASP A 357 21.90 -11.44 11.60
C ASP A 357 22.94 -12.51 11.96
N SER A 358 23.41 -12.55 13.22
CA SER A 358 24.37 -13.55 13.70
C SER A 358 23.80 -14.97 13.64
N ASN A 359 22.62 -15.20 14.20
CA ASN A 359 21.99 -16.52 14.26
C ASN A 359 21.67 -17.06 12.84
N TRP A 360 21.16 -16.19 11.97
CA TRP A 360 20.88 -16.55 10.58
C TRP A 360 22.15 -16.88 9.81
N ARG A 361 23.25 -16.09 9.95
CA ARG A 361 24.53 -16.39 9.31
C ARG A 361 25.10 -17.72 9.75
N GLU A 362 25.03 -18.04 11.04
CA GLU A 362 25.42 -19.35 11.57
C GLU A 362 24.57 -20.46 10.95
N PHE A 363 23.27 -20.28 10.86
CA PHE A 363 22.32 -21.25 10.28
C PHE A 363 22.64 -21.58 8.81
N ILE A 364 23.01 -20.57 7.99
CA ILE A 364 23.36 -20.78 6.57
C ILE A 364 24.85 -21.08 6.33
N GLY A 365 25.68 -21.15 7.37
CA GLY A 365 27.13 -21.38 7.27
C GLY A 365 27.92 -20.20 6.67
N ALA A 366 27.38 -18.98 6.76
CA ALA A 366 28.06 -17.76 6.30
C ALA A 366 29.05 -17.24 7.36
N ASN A 367 30.04 -16.46 6.90
CA ASN A 367 30.98 -15.82 7.82
C ASN A 367 30.26 -14.81 8.73
N PRO A 368 30.65 -14.69 10.02
CA PRO A 368 30.21 -13.62 10.89
C PRO A 368 30.48 -12.25 10.25
N TYR A 369 29.60 -11.29 10.55
CA TYR A 369 29.88 -9.91 10.16
C TYR A 369 30.83 -9.29 11.19
N TYR A 370 31.92 -8.70 10.70
CA TYR A 370 32.86 -7.92 11.50
C TYR A 370 32.63 -6.44 11.20
N ASP A 371 32.63 -5.60 12.23
CA ASP A 371 32.65 -4.16 12.03
C ASP A 371 34.03 -3.68 11.50
N LYS A 372 34.15 -2.38 11.27
CA LYS A 372 35.40 -1.80 10.76
C LYS A 372 36.59 -1.93 11.73
N GLU A 373 36.32 -2.24 12.99
CA GLU A 373 37.32 -2.41 14.05
C GLU A 373 37.71 -3.88 14.22
N GLY A 374 37.08 -4.80 13.47
CA GLY A 374 37.40 -6.24 13.47
C GLY A 374 36.79 -6.99 14.65
N GLU A 375 35.85 -6.41 15.36
CA GLU A 375 35.13 -7.08 16.43
C GLU A 375 33.90 -7.84 15.85
N ILE A 376 33.70 -9.08 16.33
CA ILE A 376 32.49 -9.85 16.03
C ILE A 376 31.30 -9.18 16.75
N ILE A 377 30.30 -8.73 16.00
CA ILE A 377 29.06 -8.26 16.61
C ILE A 377 28.30 -9.49 17.10
N VAL A 378 28.48 -9.83 18.38
CA VAL A 378 27.75 -10.89 19.08
C VAL A 378 26.67 -10.26 19.96
N SER A 379 25.43 -10.69 19.82
CA SER A 379 24.26 -10.16 20.52
C SER A 379 24.11 -10.71 21.93
N ASN A 380 25.13 -10.64 22.78
CA ASN A 380 25.04 -10.96 24.20
C ASN A 380 25.42 -9.73 25.03
N GLN A 381 24.61 -8.67 25.00
CA GLN A 381 24.64 -7.67 26.06
C GLN A 381 23.26 -7.61 26.72
N GLU A 382 23.22 -8.09 27.96
CA GLU A 382 22.20 -7.73 28.93
C GLU A 382 22.09 -6.21 28.97
N LEU A 383 20.88 -5.69 28.68
CA LEU A 383 20.59 -4.26 28.78
C LEU A 383 20.81 -3.78 30.21
N SER A 384 21.97 -3.19 30.47
CA SER A 384 22.15 -2.35 31.65
C SER A 384 21.39 -1.04 31.43
N ASN A 385 20.36 -0.81 32.27
CA ASN A 385 19.59 0.43 32.33
C ASN A 385 20.52 1.66 32.43
N SER A 386 20.56 2.49 31.40
CA SER A 386 20.97 3.88 31.52
C SER A 386 19.96 4.78 30.82
N SER A 387 19.15 5.44 31.66
CA SER A 387 18.28 6.52 31.26
C SER A 387 19.13 7.73 30.86
N ASP A 388 19.12 8.09 29.59
CA ASP A 388 19.46 9.44 29.18
C ASP A 388 18.47 9.97 28.14
N LYS A 389 17.76 11.03 28.58
CA LYS A 389 16.77 11.74 27.76
C LYS A 389 17.48 12.71 26.82
N GLY A 390 17.57 12.34 25.54
CA GLY A 390 18.00 13.24 24.46
C GLY A 390 16.86 13.44 23.45
N SER A 391 16.22 14.62 23.53
CA SER A 391 15.24 15.07 22.54
C SER A 391 15.90 15.30 21.19
N CYS A 392 15.53 14.52 20.16
CA CYS A 392 15.82 14.84 18.77
C CYS A 392 14.53 15.02 18.00
N ARG A 393 14.32 16.24 17.48
CA ARG A 393 13.26 16.60 16.54
C ARG A 393 13.48 15.83 15.23
N SER A 394 12.51 15.00 14.84
CA SER A 394 12.49 14.33 13.54
C SER A 394 12.02 15.30 12.46
N ASN A 395 12.89 15.61 11.52
CA ASN A 395 12.49 16.13 10.22
C ASN A 395 11.95 14.98 9.38
N GLY A 396 10.70 15.10 8.91
CA GLY A 396 10.05 14.12 8.08
C GLY A 396 10.83 13.83 6.79
N LEU A 397 11.32 12.62 6.67
CA LEU A 397 11.89 12.10 5.41
C LEU A 397 10.78 11.43 4.61
N LEU A 398 10.65 11.91 3.37
CA LEU A 398 9.84 11.28 2.33
C LEU A 398 10.24 9.81 2.16
N TYR A 399 9.31 8.89 2.42
CA TYR A 399 9.47 7.50 2.02
C TYR A 399 9.30 7.39 0.50
N ILE A 400 10.40 7.11 -0.17
CA ILE A 400 10.37 6.59 -1.54
C ILE A 400 10.03 5.12 -1.41
N LEU A 401 8.77 4.76 -1.70
CA LEU A 401 8.36 3.37 -1.87
C LEU A 401 9.29 2.72 -2.91
N ALA A 402 10.07 1.77 -2.46
CA ALA A 402 10.85 0.90 -3.33
C ALA A 402 9.88 -0.04 -4.04
N SER A 403 9.35 0.41 -5.16
CA SER A 403 8.57 -0.46 -6.04
C SER A 403 9.49 -1.48 -6.67
N LEU A 404 9.12 -2.72 -6.53
CA LEU A 404 9.89 -3.88 -6.94
C LEU A 404 10.25 -3.90 -8.41
N LEU A 405 11.50 -4.16 -8.60
CA LEU A 405 12.13 -4.42 -9.87
C LEU A 405 12.34 -5.93 -10.04
N PHE A 406 11.48 -6.59 -10.79
CA PHE A 406 11.83 -7.90 -11.33
C PHE A 406 12.87 -7.71 -12.43
N ILE A 407 14.10 -8.15 -12.14
CA ILE A 407 15.23 -8.02 -13.05
C ILE A 407 15.19 -9.14 -14.07
N TYR A 408 14.80 -8.83 -15.30
CA TYR A 408 15.04 -9.71 -16.43
C TYR A 408 16.38 -9.35 -17.08
N PHE A 409 17.40 -10.16 -16.85
CA PHE A 409 18.63 -10.09 -17.63
C PHE A 409 18.36 -10.57 -19.04
N ARG A 410 18.49 -9.70 -20.03
CA ARG A 410 18.77 -10.10 -21.41
C ARG A 410 20.21 -10.59 -21.48
N GLY A 411 20.44 -11.88 -21.20
CA GLY A 411 21.67 -12.55 -21.54
C GLY A 411 21.78 -12.62 -23.06
N PHE A 412 22.62 -11.77 -23.65
CA PHE A 412 23.12 -11.98 -25.00
C PHE A 412 24.05 -13.18 -24.97
N VAL A 413 23.53 -14.35 -25.28
CA VAL A 413 24.35 -15.47 -25.72
C VAL A 413 24.49 -15.35 -27.23
N ASN A 414 25.57 -14.73 -27.67
CA ASN A 414 26.03 -14.85 -29.04
C ASN A 414 26.53 -16.29 -29.24
N PHE A 415 25.71 -17.17 -29.81
CA PHE A 415 26.21 -18.38 -30.45
C PHE A 415 26.82 -17.99 -31.78
N HIS A 416 28.13 -17.96 -31.86
CA HIS A 416 28.85 -18.08 -33.11
C HIS A 416 28.79 -19.56 -33.51
N SER A 417 28.05 -19.85 -34.58
CA SER A 417 28.12 -21.10 -35.33
C SER A 417 29.35 -20.99 -36.28
N SER A 418 30.30 -21.83 -36.07
CA SER A 418 31.18 -22.32 -37.11
C SER A 418 30.56 -23.55 -37.77
#